data_cdb4fbec2ad3f91aaba3a345ee99aed8
#
_entry.id   cdb4fbec2ad3f91aaba3a345ee99aed8
#
_cell.length_a   1.000
_cell.length_b   1.000
_cell.length_c   1.000
_cell.angle_alpha   90.00
_cell.angle_beta   90.00
_cell.angle_gamma   90.00
#
_symmetry.space_group_name_H-M   'P 1'
#
loop_
_entity.id
_entity.type
_entity.pdbx_description
1 polymer ?
#
loop_
_entity_poly.entity_id
_entity_poly.type
_entity_poly.pdbx_seq_one_letter_code
_entity_poly.pdbx_strand_id
1 'polypeptide(L)'
;MKTQTRLSFKFKYLVYVLILVCLALLAIAHVWTLLTDYENSQPEKKIESVIKDLQETAKNGKIWNEYAFPEVGESVYESVDLRSVYEEDFKTGEFTYKLKPGTHDEGSLIYSVINTDNNVVAEVTLNSLGDPVTKLAVFTIQEWEIASVEIIADIKTYTIDAPDDFTVTVNGILLGNDVCEISEDGIAKYTISNVYSLPDVVITSPEGENATYKVSGTRIKTEYYDYSLTLPSTISVYLNGELHEGEDLGNGTVKHKIRSLTQPDVELEDQMGIILTYNGGNTLPLTYCKIIADDTYTITVDNLPVPDHMKTVTNNPDYEHLEGFVSELPKTVTYDIAVLLDSAYISATDKNGKTTFIDTSSYLKDITNIETHASVPAEIASEIDVLAVAKKWSLFMSKDLTGNNYGFWDLANHLVKGSYRYDVAYKYATGIDITFTSIHTLKDPAFINENVTNFRWITDDCFAVDISFDKQMVLGDGRDLVDSMNSTFYFAKNEKTGYTWKILEIKEIVK
;
A
#
# COMPACT_ATOMS: atom_id res chain seq x y z
N MET A 1 77.02 101.11 5.05
CA MET A 1 76.83 100.21 6.22
C MET A 1 75.59 99.39 6.00
N LYS A 2 75.81 98.09 5.71
CA LYS A 2 74.66 97.15 5.67
C LYS A 2 74.47 96.52 7.06
N THR A 3 73.46 96.94 7.77
CA THR A 3 73.01 96.31 9.04
C THR A 3 72.41 94.95 8.78
N GLN A 4 73.21 93.98 8.98
CA GLN A 4 72.68 92.57 9.06
C GLN A 4 71.88 92.46 10.36
N THR A 5 70.61 92.52 10.29
CA THR A 5 69.71 92.16 11.41
C THR A 5 69.84 90.67 11.67
N ARG A 6 70.61 90.27 12.69
CA ARG A 6 70.64 88.93 13.18
C ARG A 6 69.26 88.61 13.79
N LEU A 7 68.44 87.84 13.03
CA LEU A 7 67.21 87.31 13.57
C LEU A 7 67.48 86.53 14.88
N SER A 8 66.68 86.85 15.92
CA SER A 8 66.77 86.20 17.25
C SER A 8 66.62 84.69 17.13
N PHE A 9 67.40 83.96 17.91
CA PHE A 9 67.36 82.46 17.93
C PHE A 9 65.90 81.92 18.10
N LYS A 10 65.11 82.60 18.93
CA LYS A 10 63.67 82.31 19.12
C LYS A 10 62.85 82.44 17.84
N PHE A 11 63.14 83.42 16.99
CA PHE A 11 62.46 83.60 15.73
C PHE A 11 62.84 82.55 14.68
N LYS A 12 64.10 82.17 14.65
CA LYS A 12 64.59 81.01 13.78
C LYS A 12 63.96 79.69 14.21
N TYR A 13 63.84 79.43 15.50
CA TYR A 13 63.18 78.25 16.05
C TYR A 13 61.70 78.23 15.72
N LEU A 14 60.97 79.36 15.88
CA LEU A 14 59.59 79.52 15.50
C LEU A 14 59.36 79.22 14.03
N VAL A 15 60.20 79.80 13.14
CA VAL A 15 60.10 79.56 11.68
C VAL A 15 60.37 78.08 11.39
N TYR A 16 61.34 77.45 12.03
CA TYR A 16 61.61 75.98 11.86
C TYR A 16 60.43 75.14 12.32
N VAL A 17 59.83 75.45 13.46
CA VAL A 17 58.64 74.67 13.95
C VAL A 17 57.48 74.91 12.99
N LEU A 18 57.31 76.13 12.47
CA LEU A 18 56.23 76.43 11.53
C LEU A 18 56.42 75.68 10.20
N ILE A 19 57.64 75.57 9.72
CA ILE A 19 57.98 74.76 8.52
C ILE A 19 57.68 73.24 8.80
N LEU A 20 58.05 72.75 9.97
CA LEU A 20 57.75 71.35 10.32
C LEU A 20 56.23 71.05 10.42
N VAL A 21 55.53 72.02 11.00
CA VAL A 21 54.04 71.91 11.06
C VAL A 21 53.43 72.02 9.65
N CYS A 22 53.91 72.93 8.79
CA CYS A 22 53.47 72.96 7.39
C CYS A 22 53.78 71.63 6.62
N LEU A 23 54.99 71.14 6.80
CA LEU A 23 55.37 69.81 6.17
C LEU A 23 54.55 68.71 6.70
N ALA A 24 54.26 68.64 8.02
CA ALA A 24 53.37 67.67 8.59
C ALA A 24 51.93 67.76 8.06
N LEU A 25 51.40 68.97 7.93
CA LEU A 25 50.09 69.18 7.35
C LEU A 25 50.02 68.81 5.88
N LEU A 26 51.09 69.07 5.08
CA LEU A 26 51.16 68.64 3.70
C LEU A 26 51.28 67.11 3.59
N ALA A 27 52.03 66.52 4.47
CA ALA A 27 52.09 65.02 4.52
C ALA A 27 50.75 64.42 4.88
N ILE A 28 50.05 64.97 5.88
CA ILE A 28 48.70 64.51 6.25
C ILE A 28 47.71 64.72 5.08
N ALA A 29 47.74 65.86 4.43
CA ALA A 29 46.89 66.12 3.27
C ALA A 29 47.19 65.20 2.11
N HIS A 30 48.46 64.86 1.88
CA HIS A 30 48.86 63.88 0.84
C HIS A 30 48.36 62.46 1.20
N VAL A 31 48.58 62.02 2.46
CA VAL A 31 48.05 60.70 2.93
C VAL A 31 46.53 60.68 2.84
N TRP A 32 45.87 61.78 3.21
CA TRP A 32 44.39 61.88 3.12
C TRP A 32 43.92 61.72 1.66
N THR A 33 44.58 62.36 0.69
CA THR A 33 44.24 62.22 -0.73
C THR A 33 44.43 60.77 -1.20
N LEU A 34 45.55 60.11 -0.81
CA LEU A 34 45.82 58.72 -1.14
C LEU A 34 44.82 57.76 -0.51
N LEU A 35 44.40 58.04 0.73
CA LEU A 35 43.38 57.24 1.41
C LEU A 35 42.03 57.37 0.70
N THR A 36 41.66 58.62 0.31
CA THR A 36 40.45 58.87 -0.46
C THR A 36 40.49 58.19 -1.83
N ASP A 37 41.63 58.26 -2.55
CA ASP A 37 41.82 57.52 -3.81
C ASP A 37 41.69 56.00 -3.61
N TYR A 38 42.31 55.47 -2.52
CA TYR A 38 42.19 54.06 -2.17
C TYR A 38 40.72 53.66 -1.85
N GLU A 39 40.05 54.45 -1.01
CA GLU A 39 38.61 54.14 -0.69
C GLU A 39 37.73 54.22 -1.94
N ASN A 40 37.95 55.20 -2.81
CA ASN A 40 37.20 55.33 -4.06
C ASN A 40 37.51 54.22 -5.09
N SER A 41 38.67 53.60 -4.96
CA SER A 41 39.07 52.47 -5.81
C SER A 41 38.51 51.09 -5.34
N GLN A 42 37.89 51.04 -4.16
CA GLN A 42 37.33 49.79 -3.68
C GLN A 42 36.11 49.38 -4.52
N PRO A 43 35.94 48.07 -4.87
CA PRO A 43 34.85 47.62 -5.68
C PRO A 43 33.49 47.91 -5.03
N GLU A 44 33.41 47.92 -3.69
CA GLU A 44 32.20 48.21 -2.90
C GLU A 44 31.66 49.59 -3.21
N LYS A 45 32.50 50.60 -3.47
CA LYS A 45 32.08 51.94 -3.85
C LYS A 45 31.36 51.98 -5.22
N LYS A 46 31.77 51.10 -6.12
CA LYS A 46 31.06 50.94 -7.41
C LYS A 46 29.68 50.34 -7.20
N ILE A 47 29.58 49.32 -6.31
CA ILE A 47 28.28 48.69 -5.98
C ILE A 47 27.34 49.71 -5.32
N GLU A 48 27.81 50.49 -4.33
CA GLU A 48 27.02 51.59 -3.72
C GLU A 48 26.52 52.59 -4.77
N SER A 49 27.35 52.91 -5.76
CA SER A 49 26.97 53.77 -6.88
C SER A 49 25.87 53.14 -7.76
N VAL A 50 25.98 51.85 -8.06
CA VAL A 50 24.96 51.12 -8.83
C VAL A 50 23.63 51.06 -8.09
N ILE A 51 23.65 50.75 -6.78
CA ILE A 51 22.43 50.70 -5.95
C ILE A 51 21.74 52.08 -5.99
N LYS A 52 22.50 53.16 -5.82
CA LYS A 52 21.98 54.50 -5.87
C LYS A 52 21.38 54.85 -7.25
N ASP A 53 22.03 54.42 -8.33
CA ASP A 53 21.54 54.64 -9.69
C ASP A 53 20.26 53.87 -9.97
N LEU A 54 20.16 52.59 -9.55
CA LEU A 54 18.93 51.81 -9.61
C LEU A 54 17.77 52.49 -8.87
N GLN A 55 18.03 53.05 -7.68
CA GLN A 55 17.01 53.79 -6.91
C GLN A 55 16.60 55.11 -7.57
N GLU A 56 17.55 55.86 -8.13
CA GLU A 56 17.28 57.14 -8.80
C GLU A 56 16.53 56.95 -10.12
N THR A 57 16.90 55.95 -10.90
CA THR A 57 16.22 55.60 -12.17
C THR A 57 14.81 55.07 -11.91
N ALA A 58 14.59 54.29 -10.84
CA ALA A 58 13.27 53.83 -10.41
C ALA A 58 12.40 55.01 -9.96
N LYS A 59 12.94 55.93 -9.14
CA LYS A 59 12.22 57.16 -8.71
C LYS A 59 11.79 58.03 -9.88
N ASN A 60 12.55 58.02 -10.95
CA ASN A 60 12.25 58.79 -12.16
C ASN A 60 11.39 58.03 -13.19
N GLY A 61 11.00 56.79 -12.90
CA GLY A 61 10.22 55.94 -13.81
C GLY A 61 10.99 55.52 -15.06
N LYS A 62 12.32 55.45 -14.98
CA LYS A 62 13.21 55.15 -16.13
C LYS A 62 13.99 53.86 -16.01
N ILE A 63 13.80 53.11 -14.92
CA ILE A 63 14.60 51.90 -14.64
C ILE A 63 14.60 50.93 -15.81
N TRP A 64 13.46 50.68 -16.41
CA TRP A 64 13.32 49.75 -17.55
C TRP A 64 13.75 50.34 -18.90
N ASN A 65 14.22 51.60 -18.93
CA ASN A 65 14.86 52.17 -20.11
C ASN A 65 16.39 51.99 -20.04
N GLU A 66 16.94 51.94 -18.84
CA GLU A 66 18.37 51.89 -18.58
C GLU A 66 18.82 50.44 -18.23
N TYR A 67 17.95 49.70 -17.60
CA TYR A 67 18.20 48.30 -17.23
C TYR A 67 17.21 47.35 -17.91
N ALA A 68 17.67 46.20 -18.31
CA ALA A 68 16.81 45.16 -18.88
C ALA A 68 15.90 44.58 -17.78
N PHE A 69 14.61 44.46 -18.07
CA PHE A 69 13.72 43.67 -17.22
C PHE A 69 14.10 42.19 -17.35
N PRO A 70 14.17 41.43 -16.22
CA PRO A 70 14.50 40.03 -16.29
C PRO A 70 13.55 39.25 -17.21
N GLU A 71 14.10 38.27 -17.97
CA GLU A 71 13.28 37.35 -18.75
C GLU A 71 12.55 36.43 -17.81
N VAL A 72 11.32 36.75 -17.44
CA VAL A 72 10.40 35.88 -16.68
C VAL A 72 9.43 35.25 -17.65
N GLY A 73 9.20 33.93 -17.49
CA GLY A 73 8.16 33.26 -18.25
C GLY A 73 6.79 33.90 -17.97
N GLU A 74 5.92 33.92 -18.98
CA GLU A 74 4.54 34.38 -18.78
C GLU A 74 3.82 33.37 -17.87
N SER A 75 3.05 33.89 -16.89
CA SER A 75 2.14 33.10 -16.08
C SER A 75 0.74 33.70 -16.18
N VAL A 76 -0.20 32.90 -16.62
CA VAL A 76 -1.62 33.28 -16.62
C VAL A 76 -2.18 33.43 -15.21
N TYR A 77 -1.49 32.84 -14.23
CA TYR A 77 -1.89 32.85 -12.82
C TYR A 77 -1.31 34.04 -12.03
N GLU A 78 -0.45 34.86 -12.64
CA GLU A 78 0.07 36.08 -12.00
C GLU A 78 -0.91 37.21 -12.20
N SER A 79 -1.37 37.83 -11.10
CA SER A 79 -2.33 38.91 -11.13
C SER A 79 -1.67 40.30 -11.04
N VAL A 80 -0.37 40.34 -10.82
CA VAL A 80 0.37 41.55 -10.52
C VAL A 80 1.22 41.97 -11.73
N ASP A 81 1.24 43.30 -12.04
CA ASP A 81 2.21 43.87 -12.99
C ASP A 81 3.61 43.88 -12.36
N LEU A 82 4.41 42.86 -12.68
CA LEU A 82 5.75 42.65 -12.13
C LEU A 82 6.66 43.87 -12.38
N ARG A 83 6.52 44.56 -13.52
CA ARG A 83 7.35 45.76 -13.81
C ARG A 83 7.09 46.86 -12.80
N SER A 84 5.83 47.10 -12.50
CA SER A 84 5.44 48.12 -11.51
C SER A 84 5.87 47.74 -10.10
N VAL A 85 5.80 46.46 -9.74
CA VAL A 85 6.23 45.97 -8.41
C VAL A 85 7.72 46.13 -8.21
N TYR A 86 8.55 45.67 -9.15
CA TYR A 86 10.00 45.79 -9.05
C TYR A 86 10.45 47.27 -9.09
N GLU A 87 9.77 48.12 -9.89
CA GLU A 87 10.03 49.55 -9.88
C GLU A 87 9.77 50.18 -8.50
N GLU A 88 8.67 49.79 -7.84
CA GLU A 88 8.36 50.29 -6.51
C GLU A 88 9.32 49.73 -5.44
N ASP A 89 9.72 48.47 -5.57
CA ASP A 89 10.70 47.84 -4.68
C ASP A 89 12.06 48.55 -4.74
N PHE A 90 12.57 48.86 -5.94
CA PHE A 90 13.80 49.64 -6.09
C PHE A 90 13.64 51.09 -5.61
N LYS A 91 12.48 51.68 -5.74
CA LYS A 91 12.18 53.05 -5.35
C LYS A 91 12.17 53.26 -3.84
N THR A 92 11.63 52.31 -3.11
CA THR A 92 11.38 52.39 -1.66
C THR A 92 12.27 51.49 -0.81
N GLY A 93 12.92 50.47 -1.41
CA GLY A 93 13.67 49.45 -0.71
C GLY A 93 15.00 49.93 -0.14
N GLU A 94 15.40 49.27 0.94
CA GLU A 94 16.78 49.35 1.47
C GLU A 94 17.55 48.13 0.96
N PHE A 95 18.77 48.38 0.47
CA PHE A 95 19.60 47.31 -0.14
C PHE A 95 20.94 47.19 0.56
N THR A 96 21.42 45.99 0.66
CA THR A 96 22.77 45.63 1.06
C THR A 96 23.44 44.88 -0.10
N TYR A 97 24.73 44.60 0.01
CA TYR A 97 25.45 43.86 -1.01
C TYR A 97 26.39 42.85 -0.40
N LYS A 98 26.65 41.77 -1.13
CA LYS A 98 27.58 40.71 -0.72
C LYS A 98 28.31 40.14 -1.91
N LEU A 99 29.63 39.96 -1.77
CA LEU A 99 30.46 39.30 -2.78
C LEU A 99 30.02 37.83 -2.93
N LYS A 100 29.77 37.40 -4.15
CA LYS A 100 29.32 36.04 -4.48
C LYS A 100 30.51 35.06 -4.32
N PRO A 101 30.40 34.03 -3.49
CA PRO A 101 31.48 33.08 -3.30
C PRO A 101 31.82 32.30 -4.59
N GLY A 102 33.11 32.09 -4.85
CA GLY A 102 33.58 31.25 -5.96
C GLY A 102 33.64 31.92 -7.33
N THR A 103 33.37 33.24 -7.42
CA THR A 103 33.42 34.01 -8.69
C THR A 103 34.70 34.81 -8.88
N HIS A 104 35.82 34.36 -8.24
CA HIS A 104 37.13 35.00 -8.37
C HIS A 104 37.89 34.46 -9.57
N ASP A 105 37.43 34.79 -10.79
CA ASP A 105 38.38 34.71 -11.91
C ASP A 105 39.31 35.95 -11.85
N GLU A 106 40.56 35.77 -12.18
CA GLU A 106 41.56 36.85 -12.15
C GLU A 106 41.02 38.07 -12.93
N GLY A 107 40.58 39.09 -12.20
CA GLY A 107 40.10 40.36 -12.75
C GLY A 107 38.60 40.59 -12.86
N SER A 108 37.75 39.67 -12.37
CA SER A 108 36.28 39.85 -12.33
C SER A 108 35.70 39.58 -10.94
N LEU A 109 34.78 40.39 -10.46
CA LEU A 109 34.07 40.22 -9.19
C LEU A 109 32.56 40.34 -9.43
N ILE A 110 31.79 39.43 -8.82
CA ILE A 110 30.32 39.50 -8.88
C ILE A 110 29.79 39.76 -7.48
N TYR A 111 28.97 40.82 -7.36
CA TYR A 111 28.27 41.18 -6.13
C TYR A 111 26.77 40.96 -6.29
N SER A 112 26.16 40.29 -5.30
CA SER A 112 24.73 40.21 -5.19
C SER A 112 24.20 41.41 -4.39
N VAL A 113 23.24 42.14 -4.93
CA VAL A 113 22.45 43.17 -4.24
C VAL A 113 21.25 42.51 -3.59
N ILE A 114 21.06 42.75 -2.31
CA ILE A 114 20.12 41.99 -1.45
C ILE A 114 19.18 43.01 -0.79
N ASN A 115 17.87 42.69 -0.83
CA ASN A 115 16.83 43.46 -0.16
C ASN A 115 16.71 43.12 1.35
N THR A 116 15.80 43.79 2.05
CA THR A 116 15.53 43.58 3.49
C THR A 116 15.02 42.19 3.81
N ASP A 117 14.40 41.48 2.85
CA ASP A 117 13.90 40.11 2.99
C ASP A 117 14.99 39.05 2.70
N ASN A 118 16.24 39.53 2.51
CA ASN A 118 17.39 38.69 2.17
C ASN A 118 17.30 37.99 0.80
N ASN A 119 16.49 38.52 -0.12
CA ASN A 119 16.41 38.07 -1.51
C ASN A 119 17.41 38.85 -2.37
N VAL A 120 18.04 38.15 -3.32
CA VAL A 120 18.92 38.77 -4.31
C VAL A 120 18.04 39.45 -5.37
N VAL A 121 18.17 40.75 -5.54
CA VAL A 121 17.37 41.56 -6.48
C VAL A 121 18.15 42.02 -7.70
N ALA A 122 19.50 42.05 -7.61
CA ALA A 122 20.37 42.26 -8.75
C ALA A 122 21.74 41.60 -8.54
N GLU A 123 22.41 41.30 -9.65
CA GLU A 123 23.83 40.93 -9.66
C GLU A 123 24.61 41.96 -10.46
N VAL A 124 25.73 42.42 -9.89
CA VAL A 124 26.62 43.42 -10.48
C VAL A 124 27.97 42.76 -10.74
N THR A 125 28.38 42.70 -11.99
CA THR A 125 29.70 42.23 -12.39
C THR A 125 30.64 43.42 -12.59
N LEU A 126 31.77 43.37 -11.89
CA LEU A 126 32.87 44.35 -12.04
C LEU A 126 34.06 43.66 -12.69
N ASN A 127 34.68 44.34 -13.68
CA ASN A 127 35.93 43.94 -14.24
C ASN A 127 37.07 44.89 -13.80
N SER A 128 38.27 44.35 -13.54
CA SER A 128 39.42 45.19 -13.25
C SER A 128 39.93 45.88 -14.52
N LEU A 129 40.23 47.19 -14.38
CA LEU A 129 40.82 47.98 -15.43
C LEU A 129 42.34 48.11 -15.21
N GLY A 130 43.13 47.53 -16.09
CA GLY A 130 44.62 47.58 -16.02
C GLY A 130 45.21 46.86 -14.82
N ASP A 131 46.54 47.03 -14.65
CA ASP A 131 47.26 46.42 -13.52
C ASP A 131 47.12 47.25 -12.24
N PRO A 132 47.04 46.63 -11.05
CA PRO A 132 46.96 47.34 -9.79
C PRO A 132 48.20 48.18 -9.50
N VAL A 133 47.98 49.42 -9.08
CA VAL A 133 49.06 50.36 -8.75
C VAL A 133 49.25 50.48 -7.24
N THR A 134 50.40 50.05 -6.72
CA THR A 134 50.73 50.15 -5.29
C THR A 134 51.40 51.49 -5.01
N LYS A 135 50.78 52.35 -4.18
CA LYS A 135 51.33 53.64 -3.70
C LYS A 135 51.75 53.52 -2.23
N LEU A 136 52.90 54.14 -1.89
CA LEU A 136 53.52 54.10 -0.54
C LEU A 136 53.74 52.66 0.02
N ALA A 137 53.84 51.66 -0.86
CA ALA A 137 54.02 50.25 -0.53
C ALA A 137 52.92 49.62 0.36
N VAL A 138 51.84 50.32 0.59
CA VAL A 138 50.70 49.92 1.46
C VAL A 138 49.35 49.96 0.75
N PHE A 139 49.13 50.97 -0.11
CA PHE A 139 47.86 51.17 -0.78
C PHE A 139 47.88 50.62 -2.19
N THR A 140 47.24 49.47 -2.41
CA THR A 140 47.06 48.90 -3.76
C THR A 140 45.72 49.42 -4.33
N ILE A 141 45.84 50.31 -5.31
CA ILE A 141 44.69 50.91 -5.99
C ILE A 141 44.45 50.12 -7.27
N GLN A 142 43.23 49.53 -7.37
CA GLN A 142 42.73 48.82 -8.54
C GLN A 142 41.53 49.62 -9.07
N GLU A 143 41.54 49.96 -10.35
CA GLU A 143 40.38 50.53 -10.98
C GLU A 143 39.39 49.42 -11.41
N TRP A 144 38.09 49.70 -11.22
CA TRP A 144 37.02 48.78 -11.58
C TRP A 144 36.04 49.45 -12.51
N GLU A 145 35.54 48.70 -13.51
CA GLU A 145 34.44 49.13 -14.37
C GLU A 145 33.23 48.21 -14.12
N ILE A 146 32.03 48.73 -14.31
CA ILE A 146 30.78 47.94 -14.26
C ILE A 146 30.66 47.25 -15.61
N ALA A 147 30.80 45.92 -15.61
CA ALA A 147 30.69 45.11 -16.81
C ALA A 147 29.21 44.78 -17.13
N SER A 148 28.42 44.43 -16.10
CA SER A 148 26.98 44.21 -16.23
C SER A 148 26.25 44.49 -14.94
N VAL A 149 24.96 44.83 -15.05
CA VAL A 149 23.98 44.84 -13.96
C VAL A 149 22.78 44.05 -14.43
N GLU A 150 22.56 42.89 -13.79
CA GLU A 150 21.44 42.02 -14.08
C GLU A 150 20.42 42.09 -12.94
N ILE A 151 19.20 42.51 -13.27
CA ILE A 151 18.10 42.52 -12.31
C ILE A 151 17.56 41.08 -12.22
N ILE A 152 17.42 40.56 -11.01
CA ILE A 152 16.95 39.19 -10.73
C ILE A 152 15.52 39.25 -10.24
N ALA A 153 14.64 38.54 -10.93
CA ALA A 153 13.26 38.40 -10.50
C ALA A 153 13.15 37.34 -9.41
N ASP A 154 12.56 37.69 -8.25
CA ASP A 154 12.19 36.72 -7.20
C ASP A 154 10.84 36.10 -7.56
N ILE A 155 10.87 35.26 -8.60
CA ILE A 155 9.71 34.48 -9.02
C ILE A 155 9.78 33.11 -8.41
N LYS A 156 8.61 32.57 -8.03
CA LYS A 156 8.48 31.32 -7.31
C LYS A 156 7.61 30.32 -8.10
N THR A 157 7.84 29.07 -7.83
CA THR A 157 6.96 27.99 -8.26
C THR A 157 6.23 27.49 -7.04
N TYR A 158 4.89 27.60 -7.04
CA TYR A 158 4.05 27.09 -5.98
C TYR A 158 3.51 25.71 -6.35
N THR A 159 3.39 24.84 -5.35
CA THR A 159 2.71 23.54 -5.48
C THR A 159 1.50 23.53 -4.57
N ILE A 160 0.36 23.07 -5.10
CA ILE A 160 -0.90 22.96 -4.35
C ILE A 160 -1.30 21.49 -4.35
N ASP A 161 -1.40 20.90 -3.16
CA ASP A 161 -1.86 19.53 -2.97
C ASP A 161 -3.34 19.58 -2.52
N ALA A 162 -4.23 19.02 -3.33
CA ALA A 162 -5.66 18.91 -3.03
C ALA A 162 -6.17 17.49 -3.40
N PRO A 163 -7.29 17.03 -2.83
CA PRO A 163 -7.98 15.85 -3.35
C PRO A 163 -8.31 15.98 -4.83
N ASP A 164 -8.26 14.88 -5.60
CA ASP A 164 -8.46 14.88 -7.05
C ASP A 164 -9.90 15.20 -7.50
N ASP A 165 -10.84 15.08 -6.58
CA ASP A 165 -12.25 15.43 -6.76
C ASP A 165 -12.58 16.88 -6.36
N PHE A 166 -11.60 17.64 -5.80
CA PHE A 166 -11.77 19.05 -5.45
C PHE A 166 -11.41 19.94 -6.64
N THR A 167 -12.03 21.13 -6.70
CA THR A 167 -11.67 22.15 -7.67
C THR A 167 -10.74 23.16 -7.04
N VAL A 168 -9.70 23.57 -7.77
CA VAL A 168 -8.71 24.56 -7.31
C VAL A 168 -8.70 25.74 -8.26
N THR A 169 -8.86 26.95 -7.71
CA THR A 169 -8.70 28.20 -8.43
C THR A 169 -7.55 29.01 -7.84
N VAL A 170 -6.83 29.71 -8.70
CA VAL A 170 -5.72 30.56 -8.34
C VAL A 170 -5.94 31.94 -8.97
N ASN A 171 -5.98 32.98 -8.14
CA ASN A 171 -6.30 34.35 -8.57
C ASN A 171 -7.58 34.41 -9.43
N GLY A 172 -8.58 33.57 -9.08
CA GLY A 172 -9.85 33.46 -9.79
C GLY A 172 -9.83 32.63 -11.06
N ILE A 173 -8.71 32.01 -11.42
CA ILE A 173 -8.54 31.15 -12.60
C ILE A 173 -8.57 29.68 -12.17
N LEU A 174 -9.48 28.89 -12.75
CA LEU A 174 -9.58 27.46 -12.49
C LEU A 174 -8.35 26.73 -13.04
N LEU A 175 -7.71 25.90 -12.19
CA LEU A 175 -6.58 25.08 -12.62
C LEU A 175 -7.06 23.87 -13.44
N GLY A 176 -6.41 23.66 -14.58
CA GLY A 176 -6.68 22.54 -15.48
C GLY A 176 -5.73 21.38 -15.29
N ASN A 177 -5.95 20.30 -16.06
CA ASN A 177 -5.12 19.10 -16.04
C ASN A 177 -3.71 19.32 -16.62
N ASP A 178 -3.47 20.43 -17.30
CA ASP A 178 -2.17 20.81 -17.89
C ASP A 178 -1.12 21.16 -16.83
N VAL A 179 -1.58 21.56 -15.64
CA VAL A 179 -0.73 21.91 -14.48
C VAL A 179 -0.88 20.93 -13.31
N CYS A 180 -1.55 19.78 -13.53
CA CYS A 180 -1.94 18.83 -12.50
C CYS A 180 -1.33 17.45 -12.73
N GLU A 181 -0.77 16.86 -11.66
CA GLU A 181 -0.39 15.44 -11.59
C GLU A 181 -1.22 14.76 -10.50
N ILE A 182 -1.89 13.67 -10.83
CA ILE A 182 -2.72 12.91 -9.88
C ILE A 182 -1.93 11.67 -9.42
N SER A 183 -1.77 11.52 -8.10
CA SER A 183 -1.14 10.34 -7.49
C SER A 183 -2.11 9.16 -7.41
N GLU A 184 -1.58 7.94 -7.21
CA GLU A 184 -2.38 6.72 -6.99
C GLU A 184 -3.33 6.83 -5.77
N ASP A 185 -2.95 7.64 -4.77
CA ASP A 185 -3.80 7.90 -3.60
C ASP A 185 -4.95 8.89 -3.89
N GLY A 186 -5.04 9.42 -5.13
CA GLY A 186 -6.03 10.40 -5.55
C GLY A 186 -5.77 11.78 -4.95
N ILE A 187 -4.51 12.19 -4.88
CA ILE A 187 -4.11 13.56 -4.57
C ILE A 187 -3.67 14.23 -5.86
N ALA A 188 -4.35 15.31 -6.19
CA ALA A 188 -4.00 16.20 -7.30
C ALA A 188 -2.93 17.19 -6.82
N LYS A 189 -1.77 17.18 -7.47
CA LYS A 189 -0.68 18.12 -7.24
C LYS A 189 -0.61 19.08 -8.39
N TYR A 190 -0.98 20.32 -8.15
CA TYR A 190 -0.90 21.41 -9.12
C TYR A 190 0.44 22.12 -8.98
N THR A 191 1.05 22.48 -10.11
CA THR A 191 2.32 23.23 -10.14
C THR A 191 2.11 24.52 -10.89
N ILE A 192 2.33 25.67 -10.21
CA ILE A 192 2.17 27.01 -10.74
C ILE A 192 3.51 27.70 -10.72
N SER A 193 4.04 28.01 -11.90
CA SER A 193 5.35 28.64 -12.06
C SER A 193 5.21 30.15 -12.36
N ASN A 194 6.30 30.86 -12.18
CA ASN A 194 6.45 32.28 -12.52
C ASN A 194 5.49 33.21 -11.75
N VAL A 195 5.32 32.95 -10.44
CA VAL A 195 4.48 33.76 -9.55
C VAL A 195 5.38 34.52 -8.58
N TYR A 196 5.15 35.80 -8.44
CA TYR A 196 5.93 36.70 -7.58
C TYR A 196 5.49 36.62 -6.12
N SER A 197 4.19 36.71 -5.87
CA SER A 197 3.62 36.70 -4.52
C SER A 197 2.86 35.41 -4.23
N LEU A 198 2.52 35.22 -2.95
CA LEU A 198 1.60 34.13 -2.59
C LEU A 198 0.26 34.34 -3.31
N PRO A 199 -0.15 33.41 -4.19
CA PRO A 199 -1.39 33.57 -4.94
C PRO A 199 -2.62 33.45 -4.03
N ASP A 200 -3.73 34.05 -4.43
CA ASP A 200 -5.04 33.82 -3.82
C ASP A 200 -5.57 32.46 -4.29
N VAL A 201 -5.61 31.50 -3.38
CA VAL A 201 -5.99 30.11 -3.67
C VAL A 201 -7.34 29.79 -3.03
N VAL A 202 -8.28 29.34 -3.85
CA VAL A 202 -9.57 28.84 -3.38
C VAL A 202 -9.69 27.36 -3.78
N ILE A 203 -9.90 26.50 -2.79
CA ILE A 203 -10.04 25.05 -2.97
C ILE A 203 -11.46 24.70 -2.54
N THR A 204 -12.25 24.12 -3.44
CA THR A 204 -13.67 23.86 -3.22
C THR A 204 -13.96 22.38 -3.32
N SER A 205 -14.64 21.82 -2.33
CA SER A 205 -15.08 20.42 -2.32
C SER A 205 -16.17 20.14 -3.35
N PRO A 206 -16.49 18.88 -3.67
CA PRO A 206 -17.62 18.53 -4.55
C PRO A 206 -18.97 19.04 -4.07
N GLU A 207 -19.15 19.24 -2.75
CA GLU A 207 -20.35 19.80 -2.15
C GLU A 207 -20.43 21.33 -2.26
N GLY A 208 -19.36 21.99 -2.77
CA GLY A 208 -19.30 23.43 -2.96
C GLY A 208 -18.80 24.21 -1.74
N GLU A 209 -18.21 23.54 -0.75
CA GLU A 209 -17.63 24.17 0.43
C GLU A 209 -16.16 24.49 0.22
N ASN A 210 -15.70 25.65 0.73
CA ASN A 210 -14.30 26.05 0.63
C ASN A 210 -13.46 25.37 1.72
N ALA A 211 -12.40 24.69 1.28
CA ALA A 211 -11.43 24.06 2.16
C ALA A 211 -10.44 25.08 2.74
N THR A 212 -9.98 24.86 3.96
CA THR A 212 -8.82 25.52 4.51
C THR A 212 -7.52 24.85 4.02
N TYR A 213 -6.42 25.60 4.04
CA TYR A 213 -5.12 25.08 3.65
C TYR A 213 -4.00 25.66 4.49
N LYS A 214 -2.89 24.93 4.57
CA LYS A 214 -1.65 25.39 5.19
C LYS A 214 -0.62 25.75 4.12
N VAL A 215 0.09 26.88 4.36
CA VAL A 215 1.19 27.33 3.52
C VAL A 215 2.51 27.04 4.24
N SER A 216 3.43 26.36 3.55
CA SER A 216 4.79 26.11 4.02
C SER A 216 5.79 26.40 2.90
N GLY A 217 6.39 27.60 2.96
CA GLY A 217 7.20 28.09 1.84
C GLY A 217 6.37 28.26 0.58
N THR A 218 6.69 27.51 -0.46
CA THR A 218 5.95 27.50 -1.74
C THR A 218 4.98 26.33 -1.87
N ARG A 219 4.76 25.56 -0.80
CA ARG A 219 3.81 24.45 -0.78
C ARG A 219 2.53 24.83 -0.05
N ILE A 220 1.42 24.64 -0.71
CA ILE A 220 0.07 24.85 -0.21
C ILE A 220 -0.57 23.47 -0.09
N LYS A 221 -1.00 23.09 1.12
CA LYS A 221 -1.61 21.81 1.36
C LYS A 221 -3.01 21.98 1.92
N THR A 222 -4.00 21.39 1.27
CA THR A 222 -5.40 21.36 1.71
C THR A 222 -5.53 20.62 3.03
N GLU A 223 -6.36 21.15 3.94
CA GLU A 223 -6.74 20.50 5.18
C GLU A 223 -8.10 19.82 5.00
N TYR A 224 -8.12 18.52 5.18
CA TYR A 224 -9.33 17.68 5.07
C TYR A 224 -9.11 16.37 5.84
N TYR A 225 -10.21 15.70 6.14
CA TYR A 225 -10.20 14.34 6.67
C TYR A 225 -10.20 13.35 5.50
N ASP A 226 -9.30 12.37 5.54
CA ASP A 226 -9.18 11.31 4.52
C ASP A 226 -9.12 9.97 5.24
N TYR A 227 -10.19 9.20 5.13
CA TYR A 227 -10.29 7.88 5.70
C TYR A 227 -10.32 6.86 4.56
N SER A 228 -9.45 5.87 4.62
CA SER A 228 -9.44 4.74 3.71
C SER A 228 -9.59 3.45 4.52
N LEU A 229 -10.72 2.77 4.33
CA LEU A 229 -11.07 1.54 5.02
C LEU A 229 -11.21 0.42 3.99
N THR A 230 -10.57 -0.72 4.23
CA THR A 230 -10.84 -1.95 3.49
C THR A 230 -11.45 -2.94 4.46
N LEU A 231 -12.72 -3.28 4.25
CA LEU A 231 -13.53 -4.07 5.15
C LEU A 231 -14.12 -5.29 4.42
N PRO A 232 -14.43 -6.38 5.13
CA PRO A 232 -15.31 -7.41 4.58
C PRO A 232 -16.60 -6.82 4.05
N SER A 233 -17.08 -7.32 2.92
CA SER A 233 -18.34 -6.83 2.29
C SER A 233 -19.59 -7.00 3.17
N THR A 234 -19.44 -7.73 4.26
CA THR A 234 -20.47 -7.97 5.28
C THR A 234 -20.56 -6.88 6.35
N ILE A 235 -19.62 -5.94 6.37
CA ILE A 235 -19.63 -4.77 7.26
C ILE A 235 -20.22 -3.59 6.51
N SER A 236 -21.30 -3.03 7.04
CA SER A 236 -21.91 -1.81 6.50
C SER A 236 -21.20 -0.57 7.04
N VAL A 237 -21.01 0.43 6.18
CA VAL A 237 -20.42 1.72 6.54
C VAL A 237 -21.47 2.79 6.38
N TYR A 238 -21.71 3.57 7.43
CA TYR A 238 -22.61 4.73 7.39
C TYR A 238 -21.79 6.01 7.54
N LEU A 239 -22.08 6.98 6.68
CA LEU A 239 -21.49 8.31 6.71
C LEU A 239 -22.59 9.31 7.05
N ASN A 240 -22.47 9.99 8.19
CA ASN A 240 -23.48 10.92 8.68
C ASN A 240 -24.89 10.31 8.75
N GLY A 241 -24.98 9.01 9.07
CA GLY A 241 -26.24 8.25 9.18
C GLY A 241 -26.79 7.69 7.85
N GLU A 242 -26.13 7.93 6.71
CA GLU A 242 -26.49 7.38 5.40
C GLU A 242 -25.52 6.24 5.00
N LEU A 243 -26.06 5.18 4.37
CA LEU A 243 -25.24 4.05 3.89
C LEU A 243 -24.25 4.54 2.83
N HIS A 244 -22.98 4.32 3.08
CA HIS A 244 -21.88 4.68 2.18
C HIS A 244 -21.44 3.46 1.35
N GLU A 245 -21.62 3.55 0.03
CA GLU A 245 -21.17 2.52 -0.90
C GLU A 245 -19.67 2.67 -1.15
N GLY A 246 -18.93 1.56 -1.08
CA GLY A 246 -17.51 1.49 -1.39
C GLY A 246 -17.24 0.78 -2.71
N GLU A 247 -15.96 0.70 -3.09
CA GLU A 247 -15.47 -0.03 -4.26
C GLU A 247 -15.32 -1.53 -3.90
N ASP A 248 -16.07 -2.42 -4.56
CA ASP A 248 -15.91 -3.87 -4.42
C ASP A 248 -14.61 -4.33 -5.07
N LEU A 249 -13.72 -4.94 -4.28
CA LEU A 249 -12.44 -5.48 -4.74
C LEU A 249 -12.53 -6.91 -5.33
N GLY A 250 -13.73 -7.51 -5.36
CA GLY A 250 -14.00 -8.83 -5.96
C GLY A 250 -13.47 -10.03 -5.16
N ASN A 251 -12.92 -9.81 -3.96
CA ASN A 251 -12.39 -10.85 -3.06
C ASN A 251 -13.18 -10.98 -1.75
N GLY A 252 -14.39 -10.45 -1.71
CA GLY A 252 -15.23 -10.38 -0.52
C GLY A 252 -14.89 -9.20 0.40
N THR A 253 -14.09 -8.23 -0.07
CA THR A 253 -13.82 -6.98 0.63
C THR A 253 -14.22 -5.76 -0.18
N VAL A 254 -14.56 -4.69 0.52
CA VAL A 254 -14.96 -3.40 -0.05
C VAL A 254 -14.02 -2.32 0.47
N LYS A 255 -13.55 -1.47 -0.43
CA LYS A 255 -12.73 -0.31 -0.09
C LYS A 255 -13.61 0.93 -0.01
N HIS A 256 -13.65 1.55 1.16
CA HIS A 256 -14.35 2.81 1.41
C HIS A 256 -13.33 3.94 1.47
N LYS A 257 -13.54 4.98 0.66
CA LYS A 257 -12.74 6.20 0.66
C LYS A 257 -13.65 7.36 1.04
N ILE A 258 -13.40 7.95 2.20
CA ILE A 258 -14.23 9.00 2.79
C ILE A 258 -13.39 10.25 2.93
N ARG A 259 -13.75 11.31 2.19
CA ARG A 259 -13.11 12.63 2.26
C ARG A 259 -14.12 13.66 2.70
N SER A 260 -13.74 14.49 3.66
CA SER A 260 -14.62 15.55 4.19
C SER A 260 -13.81 16.71 4.72
N LEU A 261 -14.35 17.93 4.62
CA LEU A 261 -13.76 19.14 5.21
C LEU A 261 -14.01 19.24 6.71
N THR A 262 -15.06 18.64 7.19
CA THR A 262 -15.36 18.50 8.62
C THR A 262 -15.12 17.06 9.05
N GLN A 263 -14.92 16.84 10.34
CA GLN A 263 -14.80 15.47 10.85
C GLN A 263 -16.08 14.70 10.53
N PRO A 264 -16.00 13.67 9.68
CA PRO A 264 -17.18 12.89 9.32
C PRO A 264 -17.59 11.99 10.48
N ASP A 265 -18.90 11.81 10.65
CA ASP A 265 -19.46 10.80 11.53
C ASP A 265 -19.51 9.48 10.76
N VAL A 266 -18.58 8.56 11.07
CA VAL A 266 -18.48 7.27 10.41
C VAL A 266 -18.84 6.17 11.39
N GLU A 267 -19.92 5.45 11.10
CA GLU A 267 -20.35 4.28 11.86
C GLU A 267 -20.17 3.02 11.01
N LEU A 268 -19.66 1.98 11.65
CA LEU A 268 -19.51 0.64 11.07
C LEU A 268 -20.49 -0.27 11.78
N GLU A 269 -21.27 -1.05 11.02
CA GLU A 269 -22.20 -2.03 11.56
C GLU A 269 -21.91 -3.42 11.02
N ASP A 270 -21.72 -4.39 11.89
CA ASP A 270 -21.52 -5.78 11.50
C ASP A 270 -22.86 -6.54 11.39
N GLN A 271 -22.78 -7.77 10.90
CA GLN A 271 -23.95 -8.64 10.71
C GLN A 271 -24.60 -9.12 12.03
N MET A 272 -23.94 -8.95 13.16
CA MET A 272 -24.49 -9.20 14.49
C MET A 272 -25.22 -7.99 15.07
N GLY A 273 -25.21 -6.85 14.36
CA GLY A 273 -25.78 -5.57 14.80
C GLY A 273 -24.90 -4.81 15.78
N ILE A 274 -23.59 -5.09 15.81
CA ILE A 274 -22.65 -4.31 16.61
C ILE A 274 -22.27 -3.06 15.82
N ILE A 275 -22.45 -1.90 16.45
CA ILE A 275 -22.12 -0.60 15.85
C ILE A 275 -20.86 -0.04 16.51
N LEU A 276 -19.90 0.39 15.67
CA LEU A 276 -18.66 1.02 16.09
C LEU A 276 -18.49 2.37 15.41
N THR A 277 -18.31 3.45 16.20
CA THR A 277 -17.93 4.76 15.64
C THR A 277 -16.46 4.77 15.28
N TYR A 278 -16.14 5.12 14.03
CA TYR A 278 -14.75 5.17 13.53
C TYR A 278 -14.23 6.60 13.45
N ASN A 279 -13.13 6.87 14.14
CA ASN A 279 -12.53 8.21 14.26
C ASN A 279 -11.16 8.33 13.54
N GLY A 280 -10.88 7.51 12.53
CA GLY A 280 -9.65 7.60 11.73
C GLY A 280 -8.43 6.87 12.32
N GLY A 281 -8.62 5.86 13.16
CA GLY A 281 -7.52 5.02 13.69
C GLY A 281 -7.02 3.98 12.69
N ASN A 282 -5.78 3.52 12.83
CA ASN A 282 -5.17 2.55 11.94
C ASN A 282 -5.57 1.09 12.20
N THR A 283 -6.22 0.79 13.31
CA THR A 283 -6.61 -0.56 13.71
C THR A 283 -8.07 -0.58 14.13
N LEU A 284 -8.84 -1.44 13.45
CA LEU A 284 -10.22 -1.73 13.85
C LEU A 284 -10.24 -2.99 14.71
N PRO A 285 -11.08 -3.05 15.75
CA PRO A 285 -11.34 -4.28 16.49
C PRO A 285 -12.19 -5.20 15.60
N LEU A 286 -11.55 -5.99 14.75
CA LEU A 286 -12.21 -6.84 13.76
C LEU A 286 -11.76 -8.29 13.93
N THR A 287 -12.70 -9.17 14.22
CA THR A 287 -12.52 -10.62 14.06
C THR A 287 -13.14 -11.06 12.74
N TYR A 288 -12.31 -11.62 11.84
CA TYR A 288 -12.75 -12.08 10.53
C TYR A 288 -12.25 -13.51 10.30
N CYS A 289 -13.18 -14.46 10.17
CA CYS A 289 -12.85 -15.86 9.90
C CYS A 289 -13.97 -16.58 9.13
N LYS A 290 -13.58 -17.67 8.46
CA LYS A 290 -14.46 -18.58 7.75
C LYS A 290 -14.42 -19.94 8.44
N ILE A 291 -15.59 -20.46 8.84
CA ILE A 291 -15.71 -21.75 9.49
C ILE A 291 -16.52 -22.68 8.58
N ILE A 292 -15.98 -23.84 8.30
CA ILE A 292 -16.69 -24.94 7.64
C ILE A 292 -16.98 -25.99 8.70
N ALA A 293 -18.25 -26.33 8.89
CA ALA A 293 -18.70 -27.29 9.87
C ALA A 293 -19.77 -28.23 9.28
N ASP A 294 -19.98 -29.36 9.89
CA ASP A 294 -21.18 -30.16 9.60
C ASP A 294 -22.43 -29.41 10.02
N ASP A 295 -23.55 -29.69 9.37
CA ASP A 295 -24.84 -29.03 9.64
C ASP A 295 -25.43 -29.32 11.04
N THR A 296 -24.81 -30.27 11.77
CA THR A 296 -25.14 -30.61 13.15
C THR A 296 -24.51 -29.68 14.19
N TYR A 297 -23.57 -28.82 13.80
CA TYR A 297 -22.92 -27.89 14.70
C TYR A 297 -23.71 -26.58 14.82
N THR A 298 -23.76 -26.06 16.03
CA THR A 298 -24.21 -24.67 16.29
C THR A 298 -22.99 -23.80 16.58
N ILE A 299 -22.77 -22.78 15.76
CA ILE A 299 -21.68 -21.82 15.96
C ILE A 299 -22.22 -20.59 16.70
N THR A 300 -21.47 -20.13 17.70
CA THR A 300 -21.79 -18.92 18.47
C THR A 300 -20.61 -17.96 18.48
N VAL A 301 -20.91 -16.66 18.50
CA VAL A 301 -19.97 -15.55 18.72
C VAL A 301 -20.37 -14.89 20.04
N ASP A 302 -19.46 -14.85 21.01
CA ASP A 302 -19.72 -14.34 22.36
C ASP A 302 -21.00 -14.92 23.00
N ASN A 303 -21.23 -16.23 22.81
CA ASN A 303 -22.37 -17.00 23.22
C ASN A 303 -23.71 -16.65 22.51
N LEU A 304 -23.70 -15.78 21.49
CA LEU A 304 -24.86 -15.52 20.64
C LEU A 304 -24.79 -16.43 19.41
N PRO A 305 -25.87 -17.12 19.03
CA PRO A 305 -25.85 -17.96 17.83
C PRO A 305 -25.66 -17.10 16.57
N VAL A 306 -24.83 -17.58 15.65
CA VAL A 306 -24.63 -16.91 14.37
C VAL A 306 -25.93 -16.92 13.57
N PRO A 307 -26.40 -15.76 13.09
CA PRO A 307 -27.64 -15.64 12.32
C PRO A 307 -27.63 -16.44 11.02
N ASP A 308 -28.82 -16.81 10.54
CA ASP A 308 -28.95 -17.63 9.33
C ASP A 308 -28.39 -16.96 8.06
N HIS A 309 -28.40 -15.64 7.98
CA HIS A 309 -27.87 -14.91 6.84
C HIS A 309 -26.31 -14.91 6.76
N MET A 310 -25.64 -15.28 7.84
CA MET A 310 -24.18 -15.43 7.89
C MET A 310 -23.71 -16.85 7.57
N LYS A 311 -24.61 -17.75 7.19
CA LYS A 311 -24.28 -19.14 6.88
C LYS A 311 -24.78 -19.56 5.50
N THR A 312 -23.97 -20.39 4.84
CA THR A 312 -24.33 -21.03 3.57
C THR A 312 -24.31 -22.52 3.76
N VAL A 313 -25.43 -23.18 3.44
CA VAL A 313 -25.55 -24.65 3.53
C VAL A 313 -25.36 -25.25 2.14
N THR A 314 -24.44 -26.21 2.01
CA THR A 314 -24.17 -26.91 0.75
C THR A 314 -24.07 -28.42 1.00
N ASN A 315 -24.24 -29.23 -0.04
CA ASN A 315 -23.85 -30.63 0.05
C ASN A 315 -22.33 -30.72 0.27
N ASN A 316 -21.91 -31.65 1.12
CA ASN A 316 -20.50 -31.88 1.36
C ASN A 316 -19.85 -32.46 0.11
N PRO A 317 -18.86 -31.78 -0.51
CA PRO A 317 -18.25 -32.20 -1.77
C PRO A 317 -17.52 -33.54 -1.66
N ASP A 318 -17.08 -33.94 -0.47
CA ASP A 318 -16.42 -35.24 -0.25
C ASP A 318 -17.33 -36.41 -0.52
N TYR A 319 -18.67 -36.22 -0.48
CA TYR A 319 -19.69 -37.21 -0.63
C TYR A 319 -20.54 -37.08 -1.91
N GLU A 320 -20.20 -36.17 -2.84
CA GLU A 320 -20.90 -36.05 -4.13
C GLU A 320 -20.97 -37.37 -4.92
N HIS A 321 -19.94 -38.23 -4.79
CA HIS A 321 -19.90 -39.53 -5.43
C HIS A 321 -20.99 -40.51 -4.94
N LEU A 322 -21.69 -40.19 -3.85
CA LEU A 322 -22.81 -40.98 -3.31
C LEU A 322 -24.17 -40.44 -3.83
N GLU A 323 -24.18 -39.34 -4.58
CA GLU A 323 -25.38 -38.72 -5.07
C GLU A 323 -26.26 -39.71 -5.86
N GLY A 324 -27.57 -39.69 -5.58
CA GLY A 324 -28.54 -40.59 -6.18
C GLY A 324 -28.53 -42.03 -5.67
N PHE A 325 -27.64 -42.41 -4.75
CA PHE A 325 -27.58 -43.74 -4.12
C PHE A 325 -27.87 -43.76 -2.62
N VAL A 326 -27.88 -42.61 -1.99
CA VAL A 326 -28.23 -42.41 -0.59
C VAL A 326 -29.48 -41.52 -0.51
N SER A 327 -30.17 -41.55 0.61
CA SER A 327 -31.42 -40.81 0.81
C SER A 327 -31.20 -39.29 0.79
N GLU A 328 -30.13 -38.82 1.42
CA GLU A 328 -29.72 -37.42 1.48
C GLU A 328 -28.20 -37.37 1.61
N LEU A 329 -27.56 -36.42 0.90
CA LEU A 329 -26.12 -36.20 1.05
C LEU A 329 -25.82 -35.45 2.35
N PRO A 330 -24.70 -35.77 3.02
CA PRO A 330 -24.22 -34.95 4.12
C PRO A 330 -24.06 -33.48 3.70
N LYS A 331 -24.43 -32.58 4.59
CA LYS A 331 -24.34 -31.15 4.35
C LYS A 331 -23.20 -30.55 5.16
N THR A 332 -22.61 -29.53 4.60
CA THR A 332 -21.69 -28.64 5.32
C THR A 332 -22.27 -27.26 5.38
N VAL A 333 -21.98 -26.55 6.45
CA VAL A 333 -22.36 -25.17 6.66
C VAL A 333 -21.08 -24.34 6.71
N THR A 334 -21.02 -23.38 5.81
CA THR A 334 -19.96 -22.36 5.82
C THR A 334 -20.48 -21.13 6.54
N TYR A 335 -19.76 -20.69 7.55
CA TYR A 335 -19.99 -19.47 8.30
C TYR A 335 -18.94 -18.44 7.92
N ASP A 336 -19.38 -17.31 7.36
CA ASP A 336 -18.51 -16.15 7.10
C ASP A 336 -18.73 -15.13 8.23
N ILE A 337 -17.78 -15.11 9.18
CA ILE A 337 -17.91 -14.32 10.41
C ILE A 337 -17.00 -13.10 10.31
N ALA A 338 -17.61 -11.92 10.27
CA ALA A 338 -16.92 -10.63 10.34
C ALA A 338 -17.63 -9.79 11.42
N VAL A 339 -17.01 -9.65 12.58
CA VAL A 339 -17.58 -8.92 13.72
C VAL A 339 -16.63 -7.85 14.23
N LEU A 340 -17.19 -6.71 14.62
CA LEU A 340 -16.46 -5.53 15.10
C LEU A 340 -16.03 -5.68 16.58
N LEU A 341 -15.40 -6.80 16.86
CA LEU A 341 -14.88 -7.16 18.19
C LEU A 341 -13.40 -7.59 18.05
N ASP A 342 -12.59 -7.09 18.95
CA ASP A 342 -11.22 -7.55 19.09
C ASP A 342 -11.20 -8.87 19.88
N SER A 343 -10.74 -9.96 19.24
CA SER A 343 -10.69 -11.28 19.87
C SER A 343 -12.07 -11.86 20.26
N ALA A 344 -13.03 -11.85 19.33
CA ALA A 344 -14.33 -12.45 19.57
C ALA A 344 -14.21 -13.93 20.02
N TYR A 345 -14.99 -14.33 21.05
CA TYR A 345 -15.06 -15.69 21.52
C TYR A 345 -15.97 -16.52 20.61
N ILE A 346 -15.37 -17.33 19.73
CA ILE A 346 -16.13 -18.19 18.82
C ILE A 346 -16.09 -19.61 19.33
N SER A 347 -17.27 -20.26 19.40
CA SER A 347 -17.38 -21.65 19.81
C SER A 347 -18.32 -22.45 18.92
N ALA A 348 -18.06 -23.75 18.83
CA ALA A 348 -18.88 -24.74 18.15
C ALA A 348 -19.45 -25.72 19.16
N THR A 349 -20.74 -25.92 19.12
CA THR A 349 -21.43 -26.93 19.95
C THR A 349 -21.96 -28.03 19.05
N ASP A 350 -21.55 -29.29 19.29
CA ASP A 350 -22.00 -30.46 18.55
C ASP A 350 -23.42 -30.89 18.96
N LYS A 351 -23.99 -31.89 18.25
CA LYS A 351 -25.30 -32.48 18.53
C LYS A 351 -25.45 -33.08 19.95
N ASN A 352 -24.33 -33.36 20.62
CA ASN A 352 -24.32 -33.95 21.97
C ASN A 352 -24.20 -32.86 23.05
N GLY A 353 -24.15 -31.58 22.67
CA GLY A 353 -24.02 -30.45 23.57
C GLY A 353 -22.58 -30.20 24.03
N LYS A 354 -21.57 -30.84 23.43
CA LYS A 354 -20.16 -30.57 23.70
C LYS A 354 -19.72 -29.30 22.96
N THR A 355 -19.30 -28.32 23.71
CA THR A 355 -18.81 -27.06 23.16
C THR A 355 -17.29 -27.07 23.08
N THR A 356 -16.75 -26.62 21.96
CA THR A 356 -15.32 -26.49 21.69
C THR A 356 -15.02 -25.06 21.24
N PHE A 357 -13.98 -24.46 21.81
CA PHE A 357 -13.49 -23.15 21.38
C PHE A 357 -12.83 -23.25 20.00
N ILE A 358 -13.08 -22.26 19.13
CA ILE A 358 -12.48 -22.15 17.80
C ILE A 358 -11.40 -21.07 17.85
N ASP A 359 -10.16 -21.48 17.64
CA ASP A 359 -9.04 -20.55 17.48
C ASP A 359 -9.14 -19.81 16.14
N THR A 360 -9.27 -18.48 16.19
CA THR A 360 -9.41 -17.60 15.03
C THR A 360 -8.07 -17.07 14.50
N SER A 361 -6.95 -17.62 14.93
CA SER A 361 -5.61 -17.23 14.46
C SER A 361 -5.38 -17.45 12.97
N SER A 362 -6.14 -18.33 12.32
CA SER A 362 -6.18 -18.48 10.86
C SER A 362 -7.58 -18.19 10.32
N TYR A 363 -7.63 -17.57 9.13
CA TYR A 363 -8.88 -17.20 8.48
C TYR A 363 -9.83 -18.38 8.24
N LEU A 364 -9.32 -19.51 7.77
CA LEU A 364 -10.13 -20.70 7.48
C LEU A 364 -9.99 -21.75 8.59
N LYS A 365 -11.12 -22.19 9.11
CA LYS A 365 -11.23 -23.32 10.05
C LYS A 365 -12.18 -24.37 9.49
N ASP A 366 -11.70 -25.59 9.38
CA ASP A 366 -12.50 -26.75 9.07
C ASP A 366 -12.68 -27.58 10.34
N ILE A 367 -13.93 -27.72 10.78
CA ILE A 367 -14.32 -28.50 11.95
C ILE A 367 -15.30 -29.60 11.57
N THR A 368 -15.36 -29.94 10.28
CA THR A 368 -16.11 -31.13 9.84
C THR A 368 -15.51 -32.37 10.52
N ASN A 369 -16.24 -32.95 11.42
CA ASN A 369 -15.78 -34.10 12.18
C ASN A 369 -16.84 -35.17 12.18
N ILE A 370 -16.64 -36.17 11.30
CA ILE A 370 -17.47 -37.35 11.31
C ILE A 370 -17.01 -38.21 12.48
N GLU A 371 -17.93 -38.53 13.42
CA GLU A 371 -17.67 -39.43 14.52
C GLU A 371 -17.21 -40.78 13.98
N THR A 372 -16.00 -41.20 14.32
CA THR A 372 -15.45 -42.49 13.93
C THR A 372 -15.46 -43.46 15.10
N HIS A 373 -15.93 -44.68 14.85
CA HIS A 373 -15.90 -45.76 15.81
C HIS A 373 -14.73 -46.70 15.47
N ALA A 374 -14.05 -47.18 16.49
CA ALA A 374 -12.89 -48.10 16.29
C ALA A 374 -13.27 -49.43 15.61
N SER A 375 -14.52 -49.85 15.72
CA SER A 375 -15.03 -51.13 15.17
C SER A 375 -16.44 -50.95 14.60
N VAL A 376 -16.83 -51.88 13.74
CA VAL A 376 -18.20 -51.98 13.20
C VAL A 376 -19.16 -52.28 14.34
N PRO A 377 -20.29 -51.54 14.49
CA PRO A 377 -21.31 -51.78 15.49
C PRO A 377 -21.91 -53.20 15.36
N ALA A 378 -22.29 -53.78 16.49
CA ALA A 378 -22.77 -55.16 16.53
C ALA A 378 -24.04 -55.39 15.66
N GLU A 379 -24.91 -54.39 15.58
CA GLU A 379 -26.09 -54.43 14.70
C GLU A 379 -25.69 -54.57 13.23
N ILE A 380 -24.71 -53.83 12.77
CA ILE A 380 -24.21 -53.91 11.38
C ILE A 380 -23.48 -55.23 11.16
N ALA A 381 -22.61 -55.64 12.09
CA ALA A 381 -21.87 -56.88 11.99
C ALA A 381 -22.78 -58.12 11.96
N SER A 382 -24.00 -58.04 12.51
CA SER A 382 -25.00 -59.09 12.41
C SER A 382 -25.67 -59.20 11.04
N GLU A 383 -25.67 -58.14 10.25
CA GLU A 383 -26.27 -58.06 8.91
C GLU A 383 -25.27 -58.33 7.79
N ILE A 384 -24.02 -57.88 7.97
CA ILE A 384 -22.98 -58.02 6.95
C ILE A 384 -21.58 -58.19 7.57
N ASP A 385 -20.81 -59.13 7.03
CA ASP A 385 -19.38 -59.25 7.25
C ASP A 385 -18.65 -58.40 6.20
N VAL A 386 -18.32 -57.16 6.56
CA VAL A 386 -17.68 -56.17 5.66
C VAL A 386 -16.32 -56.63 5.16
N LEU A 387 -15.55 -57.38 6.00
CA LEU A 387 -14.24 -57.92 5.64
C LEU A 387 -14.38 -59.06 4.62
N ALA A 388 -15.31 -59.97 4.83
CA ALA A 388 -15.57 -61.07 3.88
C ALA A 388 -16.00 -60.51 2.50
N VAL A 389 -16.84 -59.49 2.49
CA VAL A 389 -17.28 -58.85 1.25
C VAL A 389 -16.12 -58.09 0.55
N ALA A 390 -15.24 -57.41 1.29
CA ALA A 390 -14.05 -56.77 0.73
C ALA A 390 -13.05 -57.81 0.15
N LYS A 391 -12.84 -58.92 0.84
CA LYS A 391 -12.05 -60.04 0.32
C LYS A 391 -12.64 -60.62 -0.96
N LYS A 392 -13.98 -60.77 -1.03
CA LYS A 392 -14.70 -61.25 -2.22
C LYS A 392 -14.45 -60.29 -3.41
N TRP A 393 -14.49 -58.99 -3.20
CA TRP A 393 -14.11 -57.98 -4.20
C TRP A 393 -12.66 -58.20 -4.69
N SER A 394 -11.69 -58.33 -3.77
CA SER A 394 -10.28 -58.56 -4.11
C SER A 394 -10.07 -59.89 -4.89
N LEU A 395 -10.73 -60.95 -4.50
CA LEU A 395 -10.69 -62.23 -5.23
C LEU A 395 -11.28 -62.13 -6.64
N PHE A 396 -12.38 -61.36 -6.79
CA PHE A 396 -12.96 -61.13 -8.10
C PHE A 396 -12.00 -60.34 -9.02
N MET A 397 -11.37 -59.29 -8.52
CA MET A 397 -10.45 -58.47 -9.30
C MET A 397 -9.21 -59.23 -9.78
N SER A 398 -8.78 -60.27 -9.08
CA SER A 398 -7.68 -61.18 -9.49
C SER A 398 -8.13 -62.44 -10.21
N LYS A 399 -9.44 -62.64 -10.47
CA LYS A 399 -10.07 -63.81 -11.08
C LYS A 399 -9.96 -65.06 -10.22
N ASP A 400 -9.78 -64.97 -8.92
CA ASP A 400 -9.72 -66.09 -7.98
C ASP A 400 -11.09 -66.47 -7.44
N LEU A 401 -12.12 -65.63 -7.69
CA LEU A 401 -13.47 -65.96 -7.28
C LEU A 401 -14.06 -67.08 -8.21
N THR A 402 -14.55 -68.13 -7.63
CA THR A 402 -15.08 -69.30 -8.38
C THR A 402 -16.49 -69.02 -8.94
N GLY A 403 -16.81 -69.54 -10.12
CA GLY A 403 -18.13 -69.46 -10.74
C GLY A 403 -18.09 -68.89 -12.17
N ASN A 404 -19.25 -68.81 -12.81
CA ASN A 404 -19.38 -68.29 -14.16
C ASN A 404 -19.04 -66.74 -14.15
N ASN A 405 -18.37 -66.30 -15.21
CA ASN A 405 -17.89 -64.89 -15.33
C ASN A 405 -17.02 -64.51 -14.12
N TYR A 406 -16.11 -65.35 -13.72
CA TYR A 406 -15.23 -65.17 -12.56
C TYR A 406 -15.97 -64.90 -11.24
N GLY A 407 -17.15 -65.52 -11.05
CA GLY A 407 -17.97 -65.31 -9.87
C GLY A 407 -18.69 -64.01 -9.76
N PHE A 408 -18.84 -63.28 -10.88
CA PHE A 408 -19.48 -61.96 -10.90
C PHE A 408 -20.87 -61.95 -10.25
N TRP A 409 -21.72 -62.97 -10.55
CA TRP A 409 -23.10 -62.99 -10.05
C TRP A 409 -23.18 -63.11 -8.52
N ASP A 410 -22.22 -63.80 -7.93
CA ASP A 410 -22.10 -63.88 -6.48
C ASP A 410 -21.67 -62.53 -5.90
N LEU A 411 -20.64 -61.88 -6.50
CA LEU A 411 -20.21 -60.55 -6.11
C LEU A 411 -21.30 -59.48 -6.33
N ALA A 412 -22.01 -59.53 -7.44
CA ALA A 412 -23.07 -58.59 -7.79
C ALA A 412 -24.19 -58.48 -6.74
N ASN A 413 -24.44 -59.56 -5.95
CA ASN A 413 -25.36 -59.48 -4.82
C ASN A 413 -24.89 -58.57 -3.69
N HIS A 414 -23.59 -58.28 -3.65
CA HIS A 414 -22.96 -57.39 -2.66
C HIS A 414 -22.63 -56.01 -3.22
N LEU A 415 -22.99 -55.72 -4.48
CA LEU A 415 -22.77 -54.40 -5.11
C LEU A 415 -24.09 -53.69 -5.34
N VAL A 416 -24.09 -52.36 -5.21
CA VAL A 416 -25.24 -51.54 -5.55
C VAL A 416 -25.36 -51.48 -7.07
N LYS A 417 -26.46 -52.00 -7.62
CA LYS A 417 -26.68 -52.01 -9.07
C LYS A 417 -26.74 -50.57 -9.64
N GLY A 418 -25.99 -50.33 -10.69
CA GLY A 418 -25.85 -49.01 -11.32
C GLY A 418 -24.83 -48.09 -10.64
N SER A 419 -24.14 -48.52 -9.59
CA SER A 419 -22.99 -47.81 -9.05
C SER A 419 -21.77 -47.98 -9.96
N TYR A 420 -20.80 -47.07 -9.80
CA TYR A 420 -19.53 -47.14 -10.54
C TYR A 420 -18.84 -48.50 -10.31
N ARG A 421 -18.83 -49.03 -9.09
CA ARG A 421 -18.20 -50.33 -8.77
C ARG A 421 -18.93 -51.50 -9.39
N TYR A 422 -20.25 -51.47 -9.45
CA TYR A 422 -21.02 -52.49 -10.15
C TYR A 422 -20.70 -52.47 -11.66
N ASP A 423 -20.64 -51.30 -12.27
CA ASP A 423 -20.38 -51.18 -13.71
C ASP A 423 -18.95 -51.61 -14.08
N VAL A 424 -17.95 -51.27 -13.23
CA VAL A 424 -16.57 -51.76 -13.38
C VAL A 424 -16.54 -53.30 -13.31
N ALA A 425 -17.17 -53.91 -12.31
CA ALA A 425 -17.20 -55.34 -12.16
C ALA A 425 -17.93 -56.02 -13.32
N TYR A 426 -19.05 -55.47 -13.80
CA TYR A 426 -19.83 -55.99 -14.93
C TYR A 426 -19.00 -55.95 -16.23
N LYS A 427 -18.37 -54.86 -16.57
CA LYS A 427 -17.51 -54.71 -17.74
C LYS A 427 -16.33 -55.68 -17.71
N TYR A 428 -15.73 -55.84 -16.54
CA TYR A 428 -14.65 -56.82 -16.34
C TYR A 428 -15.12 -58.25 -16.55
N ALA A 429 -16.27 -58.65 -15.97
CA ALA A 429 -16.83 -59.98 -16.10
C ALA A 429 -17.26 -60.33 -17.53
N THR A 430 -17.73 -59.33 -18.29
CA THR A 430 -18.22 -59.48 -19.68
C THR A 430 -17.12 -59.31 -20.74
N GLY A 431 -15.89 -58.99 -20.35
CA GLY A 431 -14.76 -58.82 -21.27
C GLY A 431 -14.79 -57.50 -22.07
N ILE A 432 -15.60 -56.51 -21.65
CA ILE A 432 -15.62 -55.17 -22.24
C ILE A 432 -14.33 -54.43 -21.86
N ASP A 433 -13.89 -54.57 -20.58
CA ASP A 433 -12.62 -54.03 -20.13
C ASP A 433 -11.60 -55.17 -20.01
N ILE A 434 -10.41 -54.97 -20.57
CA ILE A 434 -9.30 -55.90 -20.50
C ILE A 434 -8.43 -55.56 -19.31
N THR A 435 -8.49 -56.39 -18.26
CA THR A 435 -7.55 -56.34 -17.14
C THR A 435 -6.58 -57.50 -17.24
N PHE A 436 -5.29 -57.16 -17.13
CA PHE A 436 -4.25 -58.21 -17.09
C PHE A 436 -4.12 -58.72 -15.67
N THR A 437 -4.38 -60.02 -15.46
CA THR A 437 -4.10 -60.72 -14.21
C THR A 437 -2.89 -61.61 -14.43
N SER A 438 -2.03 -61.69 -13.40
CA SER A 438 -0.93 -62.63 -13.41
C SER A 438 -1.44 -64.07 -13.29
N ILE A 439 -0.73 -65.04 -13.90
CA ILE A 439 -0.94 -66.45 -13.60
C ILE A 439 -0.38 -66.67 -12.20
N HIS A 440 -1.24 -67.05 -11.25
CA HIS A 440 -0.85 -67.28 -9.85
C HIS A 440 -1.75 -68.30 -9.17
N THR A 441 -1.35 -68.67 -7.96
CA THR A 441 -2.13 -69.42 -7.01
C THR A 441 -2.15 -68.75 -5.67
N LEU A 442 -3.26 -68.82 -4.96
CA LEU A 442 -3.36 -68.26 -3.60
C LEU A 442 -2.55 -69.11 -2.62
N LYS A 443 -1.92 -68.49 -1.64
CA LYS A 443 -1.31 -69.12 -0.49
C LYS A 443 -2.37 -69.60 0.52
N ASP A 444 -1.97 -70.37 1.48
CA ASP A 444 -2.78 -70.73 2.64
C ASP A 444 -2.06 -70.28 3.93
N PRO A 445 -2.60 -69.32 4.68
CA PRO A 445 -3.80 -68.53 4.39
C PRO A 445 -3.62 -67.50 3.21
N ALA A 446 -4.69 -67.31 2.45
CA ALA A 446 -4.67 -66.34 1.32
C ALA A 446 -4.61 -64.86 1.76
N PHE A 447 -5.12 -64.56 2.93
CA PHE A 447 -5.17 -63.19 3.48
C PHE A 447 -4.50 -63.18 4.85
N ILE A 448 -3.72 -62.10 5.07
CA ILE A 448 -3.04 -61.78 6.34
C ILE A 448 -3.14 -60.28 6.60
N ASN A 449 -2.74 -59.82 7.79
CA ASN A 449 -2.72 -58.40 8.21
C ASN A 449 -4.09 -57.75 8.08
N GLU A 450 -5.14 -58.49 8.36
CA GLU A 450 -6.52 -58.08 8.22
C GLU A 450 -6.90 -57.06 9.30
N ASN A 451 -7.47 -55.94 8.88
CA ASN A 451 -7.91 -54.90 9.80
C ASN A 451 -9.18 -54.18 9.27
N VAL A 452 -10.07 -53.88 10.19
CA VAL A 452 -11.31 -53.11 9.93
C VAL A 452 -11.41 -52.04 10.99
N THR A 453 -11.35 -50.76 10.58
CA THR A 453 -11.28 -49.62 11.47
C THR A 453 -12.09 -48.47 10.93
N ASN A 454 -12.18 -47.39 11.72
CA ASN A 454 -12.76 -46.11 11.32
C ASN A 454 -14.18 -46.23 10.74
N PHE A 455 -15.03 -47.08 11.38
CA PHE A 455 -16.44 -47.10 11.02
C PHE A 455 -17.09 -45.75 11.29
N ARG A 456 -17.85 -45.23 10.31
CA ARG A 456 -18.55 -43.99 10.43
C ARG A 456 -19.86 -43.98 9.65
N TRP A 457 -20.90 -43.48 10.26
CA TRP A 457 -22.16 -43.18 9.58
C TRP A 457 -21.97 -41.97 8.68
N ILE A 458 -22.34 -42.13 7.41
CA ILE A 458 -22.37 -41.01 6.43
C ILE A 458 -23.76 -40.44 6.38
N THR A 459 -24.78 -41.30 6.28
CA THR A 459 -26.20 -41.01 6.37
C THR A 459 -26.90 -42.12 7.13
N ASP A 460 -28.21 -42.01 7.34
CA ASP A 460 -28.98 -43.08 7.99
C ASP A 460 -29.00 -44.40 7.19
N ASP A 461 -28.77 -44.33 5.87
CA ASP A 461 -28.79 -45.44 4.95
C ASP A 461 -27.40 -45.73 4.31
N CYS A 462 -26.35 -45.11 4.81
CA CYS A 462 -24.97 -45.29 4.32
C CYS A 462 -23.93 -45.15 5.42
N PHE A 463 -22.99 -46.11 5.45
CA PHE A 463 -21.80 -46.05 6.30
C PHE A 463 -20.53 -46.24 5.50
N ALA A 464 -19.42 -45.78 6.05
CA ALA A 464 -18.09 -46.05 5.54
C ALA A 464 -17.22 -46.76 6.60
N VAL A 465 -16.30 -47.57 6.13
CA VAL A 465 -15.34 -48.30 6.98
C VAL A 465 -14.02 -48.47 6.24
N ASP A 466 -12.91 -48.34 6.96
CA ASP A 466 -11.59 -48.54 6.39
C ASP A 466 -11.17 -50.00 6.55
N ILE A 467 -10.82 -50.64 5.44
CA ILE A 467 -10.46 -52.08 5.41
C ILE A 467 -9.07 -52.20 4.80
N SER A 468 -8.21 -52.92 5.48
CA SER A 468 -6.89 -53.28 4.97
C SER A 468 -6.59 -54.75 5.16
N PHE A 469 -5.89 -55.34 4.21
CA PHE A 469 -5.35 -56.71 4.26
C PHE A 469 -4.29 -56.89 3.17
N ASP A 470 -3.47 -57.92 3.32
CA ASP A 470 -2.52 -58.39 2.34
C ASP A 470 -2.98 -59.74 1.76
N LYS A 471 -3.22 -59.78 0.43
CA LYS A 471 -3.52 -61.01 -0.28
C LYS A 471 -2.21 -61.62 -0.77
N GLN A 472 -1.94 -62.86 -0.37
CA GLN A 472 -0.73 -63.58 -0.68
C GLN A 472 -0.92 -64.54 -1.85
N MET A 473 -0.02 -64.48 -2.83
CA MET A 473 -0.05 -65.27 -4.06
C MET A 473 1.34 -65.81 -4.38
N VAL A 474 1.41 -66.88 -5.12
CA VAL A 474 2.61 -67.37 -5.77
C VAL A 474 2.41 -67.30 -7.27
N LEU A 475 3.25 -66.57 -7.95
CA LEU A 475 3.22 -66.38 -9.40
C LEU A 475 3.58 -67.71 -10.11
N GLY A 476 3.19 -67.86 -11.38
CA GLY A 476 3.51 -69.02 -12.20
C GLY A 476 5.01 -69.30 -12.38
N ASP A 477 5.85 -68.32 -12.10
CA ASP A 477 7.32 -68.45 -12.10
C ASP A 477 7.90 -68.81 -10.71
N GLY A 478 7.04 -69.00 -9.70
CA GLY A 478 7.40 -69.41 -8.33
C GLY A 478 7.74 -68.21 -7.40
N ARG A 479 7.66 -66.93 -7.84
CA ARG A 479 7.89 -65.80 -6.98
C ARG A 479 6.66 -65.48 -6.12
N ASP A 480 6.91 -65.08 -4.90
CA ASP A 480 5.87 -64.51 -4.02
C ASP A 480 5.40 -63.15 -4.49
N LEU A 481 4.10 -62.95 -4.48
CA LEU A 481 3.45 -61.68 -4.72
C LEU A 481 2.48 -61.37 -3.56
N VAL A 482 2.53 -60.15 -3.07
CA VAL A 482 1.58 -59.64 -2.09
C VAL A 482 0.83 -58.45 -2.73
N ASP A 483 -0.49 -58.58 -2.74
CA ASP A 483 -1.40 -57.53 -3.21
C ASP A 483 -2.08 -56.92 -1.98
N SER A 484 -1.63 -55.72 -1.58
CA SER A 484 -2.09 -55.00 -0.39
C SER A 484 -3.28 -54.12 -0.71
N MET A 485 -4.38 -54.32 -0.02
CA MET A 485 -5.54 -53.45 -0.03
C MET A 485 -5.53 -52.56 1.19
N ASN A 486 -5.77 -51.24 0.96
CA ASN A 486 -5.98 -50.24 2.02
C ASN A 486 -6.98 -49.23 1.49
N SER A 487 -8.27 -49.42 1.79
CA SER A 487 -9.33 -48.63 1.15
C SER A 487 -10.50 -48.39 2.10
N THR A 488 -11.16 -47.25 1.89
CA THR A 488 -12.46 -46.97 2.48
C THR A 488 -13.56 -47.59 1.64
N PHE A 489 -14.37 -48.43 2.24
CA PHE A 489 -15.56 -49.02 1.63
C PHE A 489 -16.79 -48.25 2.10
N TYR A 490 -17.63 -47.81 1.16
CA TYR A 490 -18.94 -47.25 1.43
C TYR A 490 -20.02 -48.29 1.16
N PHE A 491 -20.89 -48.47 2.15
CA PHE A 491 -22.01 -49.43 2.06
C PHE A 491 -23.33 -48.66 2.16
N ALA A 492 -24.30 -49.02 1.30
CA ALA A 492 -25.65 -48.44 1.34
C ALA A 492 -26.71 -49.53 1.56
N LYS A 493 -27.80 -49.17 2.24
CA LYS A 493 -28.96 -50.03 2.52
C LYS A 493 -30.27 -49.25 2.36
N ASN A 494 -30.87 -49.35 1.19
CA ASN A 494 -32.14 -48.68 0.87
C ASN A 494 -32.92 -49.44 -0.19
N GLU A 495 -33.92 -48.85 -0.80
CA GLU A 495 -34.74 -49.48 -1.83
C GLU A 495 -33.91 -49.97 -3.01
N LYS A 496 -32.91 -49.24 -3.46
CA LYS A 496 -32.03 -49.64 -4.59
C LYS A 496 -31.17 -50.84 -4.27
N THR A 497 -30.91 -51.11 -3.00
CA THR A 497 -30.15 -52.26 -2.52
C THR A 497 -31.04 -53.44 -2.14
N GLY A 498 -32.37 -53.31 -2.17
CA GLY A 498 -33.33 -54.28 -1.65
C GLY A 498 -33.24 -54.38 -0.12
N TYR A 499 -32.94 -53.28 0.56
CA TYR A 499 -32.81 -53.20 2.03
C TYR A 499 -31.76 -54.15 2.62
N THR A 500 -30.69 -54.39 1.85
CA THR A 500 -29.49 -55.13 2.33
C THR A 500 -28.26 -54.27 2.14
N TRP A 501 -27.28 -54.41 3.05
CA TRP A 501 -26.01 -53.64 2.91
C TRP A 501 -25.22 -54.12 1.71
N LYS A 502 -24.86 -53.21 0.81
CA LYS A 502 -24.07 -53.47 -0.40
C LYS A 502 -23.01 -52.42 -0.60
N ILE A 503 -21.87 -52.81 -1.19
CA ILE A 503 -20.81 -51.89 -1.57
C ILE A 503 -21.37 -50.91 -2.60
N LEU A 504 -21.27 -49.60 -2.30
CA LEU A 504 -21.58 -48.52 -3.18
C LEU A 504 -20.33 -47.99 -3.87
N GLU A 505 -19.27 -47.73 -3.08
CA GLU A 505 -18.01 -47.21 -3.58
C GLU A 505 -16.82 -47.74 -2.77
N ILE A 506 -15.64 -47.73 -3.38
CA ILE A 506 -14.36 -48.12 -2.78
C ILE A 506 -13.35 -47.04 -3.13
N LYS A 507 -12.80 -46.36 -2.14
CA LYS A 507 -11.76 -45.33 -2.33
C LYS A 507 -10.46 -45.79 -1.70
N GLU A 508 -9.36 -45.72 -2.43
CA GLU A 508 -8.05 -46.02 -1.91
C GLU A 508 -7.64 -44.96 -0.86
N ILE A 509 -7.09 -45.39 0.26
CA ILE A 509 -6.53 -44.50 1.27
C ILE A 509 -5.09 -44.19 0.87
N VAL A 510 -4.90 -43.00 0.28
CA VAL A 510 -3.57 -42.50 -0.06
C VAL A 510 -2.86 -42.08 1.22
N LYS A 511 -1.67 -42.63 1.45
CA LYS A 511 -0.84 -42.29 2.62
C LYS A 511 -0.08 -40.97 2.45
#